data_cab316e0b5205f5a04eab6216ab0b0f1
#
_entry.id   cab316e0b5205f5a04eab6216ab0b0f1
#
_cell.length_a   1.000
_cell.length_b   1.000
_cell.length_c   1.000
_cell.angle_alpha   90.00
_cell.angle_beta   90.00
_cell.angle_gamma   90.00
#
_symmetry.space_group_name_H-M   'P 1'
#
loop_
_entity.id
_entity.type
_entity.pdbx_description
1 polymer ?
#
loop_
_entity_poly.entity_id
_entity_poly.type
_entity_poly.pdbx_seq_one_letter_code
_entity_poly.pdbx_strand_id
1 'polypeptide(L)'
;RKSGIPGQHGDMRVRGGSLYLTQLREKQKVRRLYGLLEKQFAKLMKEAQKTEGLTGQNLLEFLERRADNVVFRAGFALTRRQARQLVSHGHFLLNGRRIDIPSIRLKAGDILEVRTKSQKSEYFKNLDNTVAASGVQPLSWLKTDAKKMKIEITGAPKREEAEVGINEQLIVEYYSR
;
A
#
# COMPACT_ATOMS: atom_id res chain seq x y z
N ARG A 1 8.12 -21.93 -16.60
CA ARG A 1 6.77 -21.29 -16.68
C ARG A 1 6.64 -20.59 -18.03
N LYS A 2 5.51 -20.77 -18.74
CA LYS A 2 5.24 -20.00 -19.97
C LYS A 2 5.15 -18.52 -19.63
N SER A 3 5.86 -17.67 -20.39
CA SER A 3 5.86 -16.21 -20.21
C SER A 3 4.66 -15.51 -20.86
N GLY A 4 3.83 -16.25 -21.63
CA GLY A 4 2.69 -15.73 -22.36
C GLY A 4 1.41 -15.60 -21.53
N ILE A 5 0.39 -15.00 -22.12
CA ILE A 5 -0.95 -14.87 -21.54
C ILE A 5 -1.52 -16.27 -21.31
N PRO A 6 -2.13 -16.57 -20.13
CA PRO A 6 -2.69 -17.88 -19.86
C PRO A 6 -3.92 -18.16 -20.71
N GLY A 7 -4.13 -19.45 -21.04
CA GLY A 7 -5.30 -19.93 -21.75
C GLY A 7 -5.02 -20.39 -23.17
N GLN A 8 -6.04 -20.93 -23.82
CA GLN A 8 -5.95 -21.52 -25.18
C GLN A 8 -5.54 -20.49 -26.25
N HIS A 9 -5.89 -19.21 -26.03
CA HIS A 9 -5.58 -18.09 -26.94
C HIS A 9 -4.37 -17.25 -26.50
N GLY A 10 -3.55 -17.78 -25.58
CA GLY A 10 -2.39 -17.04 -25.06
C GLY A 10 -1.34 -16.65 -26.10
N ASP A 11 -1.23 -17.44 -27.17
CA ASP A 11 -0.26 -17.23 -28.25
C ASP A 11 -0.84 -16.37 -29.41
N MET A 12 -2.12 -15.97 -29.34
CA MET A 12 -2.71 -15.11 -30.37
C MET A 12 -2.20 -13.69 -30.28
N ARG A 13 -1.98 -13.07 -31.45
CA ARG A 13 -1.57 -11.64 -31.54
C ARG A 13 -2.64 -10.76 -30.90
N VAL A 14 -2.29 -10.14 -29.77
CA VAL A 14 -3.15 -9.19 -29.08
C VAL A 14 -3.17 -7.90 -29.91
N ARG A 15 -4.35 -7.50 -30.41
CA ARG A 15 -4.53 -6.18 -31.04
C ARG A 15 -4.20 -5.09 -30.01
N GLY A 16 -3.55 -4.01 -30.46
CA GLY A 16 -3.29 -2.85 -29.60
C GLY A 16 -4.57 -2.41 -28.88
N GLY A 17 -4.50 -2.26 -27.56
CA GLY A 17 -5.64 -1.84 -26.76
C GLY A 17 -6.04 -0.39 -27.08
N SER A 18 -7.34 -0.08 -27.01
CA SER A 18 -7.81 1.31 -27.05
C SER A 18 -7.24 2.10 -25.86
N LEU A 19 -7.18 3.41 -25.97
CA LEU A 19 -6.79 4.31 -24.88
C LEU A 19 -7.57 4.00 -23.58
N TYR A 20 -8.89 3.76 -23.72
CA TYR A 20 -9.73 3.34 -22.60
C TYR A 20 -9.19 2.07 -21.90
N LEU A 21 -8.80 1.06 -22.68
CA LEU A 21 -8.29 -0.20 -22.13
C LEU A 21 -6.96 0.01 -21.38
N THR A 22 -6.10 0.89 -21.89
CA THR A 22 -4.82 1.25 -21.24
C THR A 22 -5.08 1.92 -19.90
N GLN A 23 -5.96 2.91 -19.86
CA GLN A 23 -6.37 3.61 -18.63
C GLN A 23 -7.04 2.67 -17.63
N LEU A 24 -7.95 1.81 -18.10
CA LEU A 24 -8.60 0.81 -17.25
C LEU A 24 -7.58 -0.17 -16.63
N ARG A 25 -6.63 -0.66 -17.43
CA ARG A 25 -5.59 -1.59 -16.94
C ARG A 25 -4.71 -0.94 -15.90
N GLU A 26 -4.30 0.30 -16.07
CA GLU A 26 -3.48 1.02 -15.10
C GLU A 26 -4.25 1.24 -13.78
N LYS A 27 -5.50 1.67 -13.86
CA LYS A 27 -6.38 1.74 -12.67
C LYS A 27 -6.49 0.39 -11.96
N GLN A 28 -6.76 -0.68 -12.70
CA GLN A 28 -6.89 -2.03 -12.12
C GLN A 28 -5.60 -2.55 -11.51
N LYS A 29 -4.46 -2.22 -12.11
CA LYS A 29 -3.13 -2.55 -11.61
C LYS A 29 -2.93 -1.91 -10.22
N VAL A 30 -3.10 -0.61 -10.09
CA VAL A 30 -2.93 0.11 -8.82
C VAL A 30 -3.94 -0.37 -7.78
N ARG A 31 -5.20 -0.49 -8.13
CA ARG A 31 -6.23 -1.01 -7.23
C ARG A 31 -5.90 -2.39 -6.66
N ARG A 32 -5.41 -3.30 -7.51
CA ARG A 32 -5.02 -4.66 -7.09
C ARG A 32 -3.75 -4.67 -6.25
N LEU A 33 -2.78 -3.82 -6.59
CA LEU A 33 -1.53 -3.69 -5.88
C LEU A 33 -1.75 -3.32 -4.40
N TYR A 34 -2.62 -2.33 -4.15
CA TYR A 34 -2.98 -1.91 -2.80
C TYR A 34 -4.16 -2.71 -2.18
N GLY A 35 -4.66 -3.73 -2.88
CA GLY A 35 -5.71 -4.62 -2.38
C GLY A 35 -7.06 -3.95 -2.13
N LEU A 36 -7.44 -2.94 -2.92
CA LEU A 36 -8.67 -2.18 -2.72
C LEU A 36 -9.83 -2.70 -3.58
N LEU A 37 -11.06 -2.52 -3.06
CA LEU A 37 -12.29 -2.69 -3.84
C LEU A 37 -12.57 -1.43 -4.66
N GLU A 38 -13.34 -1.57 -5.75
CA GLU A 38 -13.64 -0.47 -6.67
C GLU A 38 -14.29 0.73 -5.96
N LYS A 39 -15.29 0.49 -5.12
CA LYS A 39 -15.98 1.56 -4.37
C LYS A 39 -15.01 2.36 -3.48
N GLN A 40 -14.07 1.67 -2.81
CA GLN A 40 -13.08 2.30 -1.94
C GLN A 40 -12.09 3.14 -2.77
N PHE A 41 -11.61 2.59 -3.89
CA PHE A 41 -10.68 3.28 -4.77
C PHE A 41 -11.32 4.53 -5.40
N ALA A 42 -12.55 4.41 -5.91
CA ALA A 42 -13.30 5.56 -6.46
C ALA A 42 -13.55 6.66 -5.41
N LYS A 43 -13.81 6.27 -4.14
CA LYS A 43 -13.93 7.24 -3.05
C LYS A 43 -12.64 8.00 -2.80
N LEU A 44 -11.50 7.30 -2.75
CA LEU A 44 -10.18 7.93 -2.60
C LEU A 44 -9.85 8.85 -3.77
N MET A 45 -10.20 8.44 -5.00
CA MET A 45 -10.00 9.27 -6.19
C MET A 45 -10.81 10.57 -6.13
N LYS A 46 -12.09 10.50 -5.75
CA LYS A 46 -12.93 11.69 -5.56
C LYS A 46 -12.40 12.62 -4.47
N GLU A 47 -11.82 12.06 -3.43
CA GLU A 47 -11.20 12.84 -2.36
C GLU A 47 -9.91 13.51 -2.86
N ALA A 48 -9.05 12.78 -3.60
CA ALA A 48 -7.83 13.32 -4.19
C ALA A 48 -8.10 14.46 -5.19
N GLN A 49 -9.21 14.39 -5.93
CA GLN A 49 -9.66 15.47 -6.83
C GLN A 49 -10.06 16.76 -6.11
N LYS A 50 -10.52 16.64 -4.84
CA LYS A 50 -10.93 17.80 -4.03
C LYS A 50 -9.77 18.42 -3.25
N THR A 51 -8.68 17.68 -3.11
CA THR A 51 -7.50 18.13 -2.37
C THR A 51 -6.62 18.98 -3.30
N GLU A 52 -6.10 20.10 -2.79
CA GLU A 52 -5.18 20.94 -3.52
C GLU A 52 -3.93 20.18 -3.98
N GLY A 53 -3.42 20.52 -5.16
CA GLY A 53 -2.25 19.90 -5.77
C GLY A 53 -2.57 18.92 -6.91
N LEU A 54 -1.61 18.08 -7.27
CA LEU A 54 -1.76 17.12 -8.34
C LEU A 54 -2.56 15.90 -7.88
N THR A 55 -3.74 15.71 -8.46
CA THR A 55 -4.68 14.63 -8.10
C THR A 55 -4.02 13.24 -8.06
N GLY A 56 -3.15 12.95 -9.04
CA GLY A 56 -2.47 11.65 -9.09
C GLY A 56 -1.51 11.44 -7.91
N GLN A 57 -0.77 12.48 -7.54
CA GLN A 57 0.14 12.45 -6.39
C GLN A 57 -0.64 12.32 -5.08
N ASN A 58 -1.71 13.11 -4.91
CA ASN A 58 -2.60 13.02 -3.74
C ASN A 58 -3.18 11.61 -3.58
N LEU A 59 -3.62 10.99 -4.69
CA LEU A 59 -4.12 9.62 -4.68
C LEU A 59 -3.06 8.64 -4.17
N LEU A 60 -1.83 8.71 -4.69
CA LEU A 60 -0.74 7.83 -4.26
C LEU A 60 -0.35 8.08 -2.81
N GLU A 61 -0.31 9.32 -2.36
CA GLU A 61 -0.09 9.67 -0.96
C GLU A 61 -1.15 9.02 -0.05
N PHE A 62 -2.43 9.13 -0.41
CA PHE A 62 -3.50 8.50 0.37
C PHE A 62 -3.38 6.99 0.42
N LEU A 63 -2.92 6.36 -0.66
CA LEU A 63 -2.71 4.92 -0.72
C LEU A 63 -1.51 4.49 0.13
N GLU A 64 -0.40 5.23 0.07
CA GLU A 64 0.81 4.94 0.83
C GLU A 64 0.60 5.12 2.35
N ARG A 65 -0.16 6.12 2.78
CA ARG A 65 -0.42 6.44 4.20
C ARG A 65 -1.39 5.49 4.89
N ARG A 66 -1.96 4.51 4.21
CA ARG A 66 -2.85 3.51 4.84
C ARG A 66 -2.08 2.65 5.82
N ALA A 67 -2.68 2.33 6.98
CA ALA A 67 -2.06 1.52 8.02
C ALA A 67 -1.59 0.14 7.51
N ASP A 68 -2.40 -0.53 6.65
CA ASP A 68 -2.00 -1.80 6.05
C ASP A 68 -0.76 -1.66 5.15
N ASN A 69 -0.68 -0.59 4.36
CA ASN A 69 0.47 -0.35 3.50
C ASN A 69 1.71 0.09 4.30
N VAL A 70 1.54 0.92 5.35
CA VAL A 70 2.65 1.34 6.21
C VAL A 70 3.31 0.14 6.90
N VAL A 71 2.53 -0.81 7.41
CA VAL A 71 3.05 -2.07 8.00
C VAL A 71 3.86 -2.87 6.97
N PHE A 72 3.40 -2.93 5.72
CA PHE A 72 4.14 -3.56 4.62
C PHE A 72 5.41 -2.79 4.28
N ARG A 73 5.33 -1.46 4.12
CA ARG A 73 6.49 -0.60 3.81
C ARG A 73 7.54 -0.56 4.91
N ALA A 74 7.15 -0.78 6.15
CA ALA A 74 8.07 -0.93 7.29
C ALA A 74 8.74 -2.31 7.35
N GLY A 75 8.39 -3.24 6.45
CA GLY A 75 8.93 -4.59 6.44
C GLY A 75 8.34 -5.53 7.50
N PHE A 76 7.32 -5.10 8.26
CA PHE A 76 6.68 -5.92 9.28
C PHE A 76 5.80 -7.03 8.70
N ALA A 77 5.64 -7.06 7.39
CA ALA A 77 4.98 -8.13 6.66
C ALA A 77 5.60 -8.30 5.28
N LEU A 78 5.68 -9.53 4.78
CA LEU A 78 6.26 -9.84 3.47
C LEU A 78 5.32 -9.47 2.30
N THR A 79 4.04 -9.31 2.56
CA THR A 79 3.04 -8.95 1.56
C THR A 79 2.01 -7.96 2.10
N ARG A 80 1.42 -7.12 1.24
CA ARG A 80 0.31 -6.22 1.63
C ARG A 80 -0.91 -6.98 2.18
N ARG A 81 -1.17 -8.19 1.69
CA ARG A 81 -2.28 -9.02 2.21
C ARG A 81 -2.02 -9.46 3.65
N GLN A 82 -0.80 -9.87 3.96
CA GLN A 82 -0.38 -10.23 5.31
C GLN A 82 -0.43 -9.01 6.23
N ALA A 83 0.11 -7.87 5.81
CA ALA A 83 0.03 -6.60 6.55
C ALA A 83 -1.42 -6.25 6.90
N ARG A 84 -2.31 -6.34 5.91
CA ARG A 84 -3.74 -6.10 6.11
C ARG A 84 -4.36 -7.06 7.13
N GLN A 85 -4.02 -8.33 7.09
CA GLN A 85 -4.48 -9.33 8.06
C GLN A 85 -3.98 -9.01 9.46
N LEU A 86 -2.71 -8.67 9.63
CA LEU A 86 -2.14 -8.28 10.91
C LEU A 86 -2.85 -7.06 11.51
N VAL A 87 -3.13 -6.02 10.71
CA VAL A 87 -3.88 -4.86 11.18
C VAL A 87 -5.31 -5.24 11.54
N SER A 88 -6.03 -5.98 10.66
CA SER A 88 -7.43 -6.37 10.89
C SER A 88 -7.60 -7.25 12.13
N HIS A 89 -6.60 -8.06 12.48
CA HIS A 89 -6.61 -8.86 13.71
C HIS A 89 -6.27 -8.04 14.96
N GLY A 90 -5.97 -6.74 14.81
CA GLY A 90 -5.74 -5.83 15.93
C GLY A 90 -4.41 -6.09 16.65
N HIS A 91 -3.37 -6.43 15.89
CA HIS A 91 -2.03 -6.63 16.45
C HIS A 91 -1.29 -5.32 16.71
N PHE A 92 -1.80 -4.18 16.24
CA PHE A 92 -1.15 -2.88 16.33
C PHE A 92 -1.89 -1.90 17.23
N LEU A 93 -1.10 -1.00 17.82
CA LEU A 93 -1.56 0.20 18.52
C LEU A 93 -1.13 1.43 17.71
N LEU A 94 -2.03 2.35 17.50
CA LEU A 94 -1.76 3.68 16.95
C LEU A 94 -1.82 4.70 18.10
N ASN A 95 -0.71 5.35 18.40
CA ASN A 95 -0.61 6.30 19.52
C ASN A 95 -1.17 5.73 20.83
N GLY A 96 -0.84 4.46 21.12
CA GLY A 96 -1.29 3.73 22.31
C GLY A 96 -2.72 3.14 22.22
N ARG A 97 -3.49 3.40 21.17
CA ARG A 97 -4.85 2.87 20.99
C ARG A 97 -4.86 1.72 19.99
N ARG A 98 -5.54 0.63 20.34
CA ARG A 98 -5.70 -0.52 19.44
C ARG A 98 -6.44 -0.11 18.16
N ILE A 99 -5.91 -0.55 17.01
CA ILE A 99 -6.55 -0.41 15.70
C ILE A 99 -6.78 -1.77 15.08
N ASP A 100 -7.88 -1.89 14.31
CA ASP A 100 -8.27 -3.07 13.52
C ASP A 100 -8.78 -2.70 12.12
N ILE A 101 -8.72 -1.41 11.79
CA ILE A 101 -9.18 -0.86 10.50
C ILE A 101 -7.96 -0.58 9.60
N PRO A 102 -7.71 -1.40 8.55
CA PRO A 102 -6.56 -1.26 7.67
C PRO A 102 -6.52 0.04 6.87
N SER A 103 -7.67 0.69 6.68
CA SER A 103 -7.81 1.90 5.88
C SER A 103 -7.52 3.20 6.64
N ILE A 104 -7.18 3.16 7.91
CA ILE A 104 -6.75 4.34 8.67
C ILE A 104 -5.55 4.95 7.97
N ARG A 105 -5.60 6.27 7.73
CA ARG A 105 -4.49 7.04 7.15
C ARG A 105 -3.67 7.65 8.28
N LEU A 106 -2.40 7.28 8.30
CA LEU A 106 -1.44 7.75 9.28
C LEU A 106 -0.91 9.14 8.88
N LYS A 107 -0.57 9.95 9.86
CA LYS A 107 -0.06 11.31 9.69
C LYS A 107 1.36 11.40 10.23
N ALA A 108 2.10 12.43 9.83
CA ALA A 108 3.38 12.74 10.44
C ALA A 108 3.22 12.94 11.96
N GLY A 109 4.11 12.34 12.73
CA GLY A 109 4.04 12.29 14.19
C GLY A 109 3.29 11.09 14.75
N ASP A 110 2.57 10.32 13.94
CA ASP A 110 1.91 9.09 14.41
C ASP A 110 2.94 7.98 14.69
N ILE A 111 2.62 7.18 15.68
CA ILE A 111 3.43 6.05 16.12
C ILE A 111 2.58 4.78 16.06
N LEU A 112 3.04 3.80 15.30
CA LEU A 112 2.43 2.49 15.19
C LEU A 112 3.31 1.45 15.91
N GLU A 113 2.77 0.79 16.92
CA GLU A 113 3.49 -0.18 17.76
C GLU A 113 2.79 -1.54 17.74
N VAL A 114 3.57 -2.62 17.87
CA VAL A 114 2.99 -3.94 18.05
C VAL A 114 2.48 -4.07 19.48
N ARG A 115 1.22 -4.49 19.62
CA ARG A 115 0.56 -4.69 20.91
C ARG A 115 1.32 -5.71 21.78
N THR A 116 1.51 -5.43 23.07
CA THR A 116 2.28 -6.26 24.01
C THR A 116 1.84 -7.73 24.03
N LYS A 117 0.52 -7.99 23.96
CA LYS A 117 0.00 -9.37 23.88
C LYS A 117 0.46 -10.07 22.58
N SER A 118 0.56 -9.34 21.49
CA SER A 118 0.93 -9.86 20.16
C SER A 118 2.44 -10.10 20.04
N GLN A 119 3.27 -9.34 20.75
CA GLN A 119 4.73 -9.50 20.77
C GLN A 119 5.16 -10.89 21.23
N LYS A 120 4.32 -11.56 22.05
CA LYS A 120 4.57 -12.92 22.54
C LYS A 120 4.38 -14.01 21.48
N SER A 121 3.73 -13.70 20.35
CA SER A 121 3.51 -14.66 19.27
C SER A 121 4.81 -14.96 18.53
N GLU A 122 4.93 -16.16 18.01
CA GLU A 122 6.11 -16.62 17.27
C GLU A 122 6.43 -15.73 16.07
N TYR A 123 5.40 -15.24 15.38
CA TYR A 123 5.55 -14.31 14.25
C TYR A 123 6.33 -13.05 14.63
N PHE A 124 5.92 -12.37 15.72
CA PHE A 124 6.55 -11.12 16.13
C PHE A 124 7.89 -11.34 16.85
N LYS A 125 8.11 -12.49 17.47
CA LYS A 125 9.44 -12.86 18.01
C LYS A 125 10.50 -12.96 16.89
N ASN A 126 10.09 -13.38 15.69
CA ASN A 126 10.95 -13.49 14.52
C ASN A 126 10.87 -12.27 13.58
N LEU A 127 10.41 -11.13 14.08
CA LEU A 127 10.17 -9.94 13.26
C LEU A 127 11.46 -9.42 12.59
N ASP A 128 12.59 -9.44 13.28
CA ASP A 128 13.89 -9.02 12.75
C ASP A 128 14.24 -9.82 11.47
N ASN A 129 14.00 -11.14 11.48
CA ASN A 129 14.20 -11.98 10.30
C ASN A 129 13.22 -11.64 9.18
N THR A 130 11.98 -11.30 9.53
CA THR A 130 10.94 -10.89 8.54
C THR A 130 11.33 -9.57 7.88
N VAL A 131 11.79 -8.59 8.66
CA VAL A 131 12.26 -7.29 8.15
C VAL A 131 13.49 -7.49 7.25
N ALA A 132 14.45 -8.29 7.64
CA ALA A 132 15.61 -8.61 6.82
C ALA A 132 15.23 -9.31 5.51
N ALA A 133 14.28 -10.25 5.56
CA ALA A 133 13.80 -10.99 4.39
C ALA A 133 12.91 -10.14 3.45
N SER A 134 12.31 -9.06 3.94
CA SER A 134 11.42 -8.20 3.16
C SER A 134 12.15 -7.45 2.04
N GLY A 135 13.46 -7.20 2.19
CA GLY A 135 14.26 -6.42 1.24
C GLY A 135 13.78 -4.98 1.05
N VAL A 136 12.98 -4.47 1.98
CA VAL A 136 12.42 -3.11 1.89
C VAL A 136 13.54 -2.09 2.07
N GLN A 137 13.65 -1.18 1.13
CA GLN A 137 14.56 -0.03 1.23
C GLN A 137 14.05 0.94 2.31
N PRO A 138 14.96 1.57 3.08
CA PRO A 138 14.58 2.62 4.01
C PRO A 138 13.85 3.76 3.29
N LEU A 139 12.70 4.18 3.82
CA LEU A 139 11.91 5.27 3.29
C LEU A 139 12.14 6.52 4.13
N SER A 140 12.22 7.70 3.49
CA SER A 140 12.54 8.96 4.18
C SER A 140 11.47 9.38 5.19
N TRP A 141 10.22 8.95 4.98
CA TRP A 141 9.05 9.31 5.79
C TRP A 141 8.67 8.27 6.85
N LEU A 142 9.41 7.13 6.91
CA LEU A 142 9.20 6.06 7.91
C LEU A 142 10.49 5.79 8.67
N LYS A 143 10.40 5.76 9.99
CA LYS A 143 11.47 5.27 10.86
C LYS A 143 11.02 3.98 11.52
N THR A 144 11.66 2.88 11.16
CA THR A 144 11.33 1.54 11.64
C THR A 144 12.35 1.07 12.66
N ASP A 145 11.88 0.63 13.82
CA ASP A 145 12.68 -0.05 14.84
C ASP A 145 12.08 -1.45 15.06
N ALA A 146 12.67 -2.45 14.41
CA ALA A 146 12.20 -3.83 14.49
C ALA A 146 12.36 -4.40 15.91
N LYS A 147 13.45 -4.06 16.64
CA LYS A 147 13.68 -4.53 18.00
C LYS A 147 12.65 -4.00 18.99
N LYS A 148 12.28 -2.72 18.85
CA LYS A 148 11.21 -2.11 19.66
C LYS A 148 9.82 -2.37 19.09
N MET A 149 9.74 -3.06 17.92
CA MET A 149 8.48 -3.34 17.21
C MET A 149 7.64 -2.07 16.97
N LYS A 150 8.31 -0.99 16.55
CA LYS A 150 7.75 0.35 16.43
C LYS A 150 8.03 0.94 15.05
N ILE A 151 7.05 1.66 14.52
CA ILE A 151 7.13 2.43 13.28
C ILE A 151 6.72 3.86 13.61
N GLU A 152 7.57 4.82 13.31
CA GLU A 152 7.29 6.25 13.44
C GLU A 152 7.11 6.85 12.05
N ILE A 153 6.05 7.62 11.89
CA ILE A 153 5.78 8.37 10.66
C ILE A 153 6.39 9.76 10.79
N THR A 154 7.48 10.03 10.06
CA THR A 154 8.23 11.30 10.16
C THR A 154 7.74 12.36 9.20
N GLY A 155 7.05 11.97 8.12
CA GLY A 155 6.62 12.91 7.09
C GLY A 155 5.56 12.37 6.15
N ALA A 156 5.39 13.02 5.02
CA ALA A 156 4.54 12.54 3.92
C ALA A 156 5.35 11.69 2.93
N PRO A 157 4.75 10.63 2.34
CA PRO A 157 5.42 9.85 1.32
C PRO A 157 5.66 10.68 0.05
N LYS A 158 6.88 10.62 -0.48
CA LYS A 158 7.22 11.27 -1.74
C LYS A 158 6.82 10.38 -2.91
N ARG A 159 6.54 11.01 -4.08
CA ARG A 159 6.18 10.26 -5.31
C ARG A 159 7.25 9.25 -5.71
N GLU A 160 8.51 9.57 -5.54
CA GLU A 160 9.67 8.74 -5.91
C GLU A 160 9.78 7.48 -5.06
N GLU A 161 9.31 7.54 -3.81
CA GLU A 161 9.30 6.43 -2.86
C GLU A 161 8.05 5.54 -2.96
N ALA A 162 7.04 5.99 -3.70
CA ALA A 162 5.87 5.17 -4.01
C ALA A 162 6.23 4.05 -5.01
N GLU A 163 5.26 3.21 -5.32
CA GLU A 163 5.48 2.09 -6.26
C GLU A 163 5.95 2.58 -7.64
N VAL A 164 7.03 1.95 -8.10
CA VAL A 164 7.61 2.20 -9.42
C VAL A 164 6.67 1.66 -10.53
N GLY A 165 6.66 2.35 -11.67
CA GLY A 165 5.93 1.89 -12.85
C GLY A 165 4.41 2.13 -12.79
N ILE A 166 3.95 3.03 -11.93
CA ILE A 166 2.56 3.54 -11.94
C ILE A 166 2.51 4.84 -12.76
N ASN A 167 1.59 4.88 -13.72
CA ASN A 167 1.23 6.11 -14.43
C ASN A 167 -0.08 6.67 -13.87
N GLU A 168 0.03 7.56 -12.90
CA GLU A 168 -1.12 8.18 -12.23
C GLU A 168 -1.97 9.03 -13.16
N GLN A 169 -1.39 9.61 -14.22
CA GLN A 169 -2.13 10.43 -15.17
C GLN A 169 -3.20 9.61 -15.91
N LEU A 170 -2.88 8.39 -16.33
CA LEU A 170 -3.86 7.50 -16.97
C LEU A 170 -5.04 7.18 -16.04
N ILE A 171 -4.79 7.12 -14.72
CA ILE A 171 -5.84 6.88 -13.73
C ILE A 171 -6.73 8.12 -13.59
N VAL A 172 -6.12 9.31 -13.53
CA VAL A 172 -6.86 10.57 -13.47
C VAL A 172 -7.74 10.73 -14.70
N GLU A 173 -7.20 10.51 -15.90
CA GLU A 173 -7.93 10.56 -17.16
C GLU A 173 -9.09 9.56 -17.21
N TYR A 174 -8.92 8.35 -16.64
CA TYR A 174 -9.99 7.35 -16.57
C TYR A 174 -11.20 7.86 -15.79
N TYR A 175 -10.99 8.59 -14.70
CA TYR A 175 -12.06 9.12 -13.83
C TYR A 175 -12.54 10.52 -14.21
N SER A 176 -11.93 11.17 -15.19
CA SER A 176 -12.33 12.50 -15.72
C SER A 176 -13.36 12.41 -16.84
N ARG A 177 -13.77 11.22 -17.20
CA ARG A 177 -14.79 10.94 -18.24
C ARG A 177 -16.19 11.02 -17.69
#